data_11c39bd2efdbf455b0bfcb0e1b7f6b27
#
_entry.id   11c39bd2efdbf455b0bfcb0e1b7f6b27
#
_cell.length_a   1.000
_cell.length_b   1.000
_cell.length_c   1.000
_cell.angle_alpha   90.00
_cell.angle_beta   90.00
_cell.angle_gamma   90.00
#
_symmetry.space_group_name_H-M   'P 1'
#
loop_
_entity.id
_entity.type
_entity.pdbx_description
1 polymer ?
#
loop_
_entity_poly.entity_id
_entity_poly.type
_entity_poly.pdbx_seq_one_letter_code
_entity_poly.pdbx_strand_id
1 'polypeptide(L)'
;MTPNRRDLLHIAGMFGALPLAAAAADSPHPLTGAIVDEKAAAIHPYPWGEHRLYFQGTTANGRTASAGSVWVKPGMEPHPPHKHPEDEFQVIVEGTGEMLLEGKATPAGPGTMMYTSGNQLHGVRNTGTTPMVIYYCHWQA
;
A
#
# COMPACT_ATOMS: atom_id res chain seq x y z
N MET A 1 12.59 43.72 33.17
CA MET A 1 11.44 42.81 33.03
C MET A 1 11.81 41.73 32.03
N THR A 2 12.19 40.57 32.53
CA THR A 2 12.56 39.37 31.77
C THR A 2 11.29 38.59 31.39
N PRO A 3 11.07 38.21 30.16
CA PRO A 3 9.93 37.37 29.83
C PRO A 3 10.22 35.91 30.23
N ASN A 4 9.20 35.33 30.81
CA ASN A 4 9.11 34.04 31.45
C ASN A 4 9.20 32.89 30.45
N ARG A 5 10.00 31.86 30.77
CA ARG A 5 10.26 30.63 30.00
C ARG A 5 9.10 29.63 30.09
N ARG A 6 7.89 29.95 29.75
CA ARG A 6 6.75 29.02 29.86
C ARG A 6 5.72 29.12 28.73
N ASP A 7 6.13 29.35 27.51
CA ASP A 7 5.19 29.23 26.35
C ASP A 7 5.89 28.58 25.15
N LEU A 8 6.57 27.44 25.38
CA LEU A 8 6.90 26.49 24.33
C LEU A 8 5.78 25.44 24.29
N LEU A 9 4.62 25.87 23.82
CA LEU A 9 3.53 24.98 23.49
C LEU A 9 3.89 24.15 22.27
N HIS A 10 3.98 22.89 22.50
CA HIS A 10 3.89 21.73 21.66
C HIS A 10 3.10 21.96 20.37
N ILE A 11 3.79 22.14 19.28
CA ILE A 11 3.26 21.77 17.97
C ILE A 11 3.63 20.28 17.81
N ALA A 12 2.85 19.43 18.45
CA ALA A 12 2.80 18.04 18.10
C ALA A 12 2.22 17.98 16.67
N GLY A 13 3.10 17.84 15.69
CA GLY A 13 2.72 17.52 14.33
C GLY A 13 1.98 16.18 14.35
N MET A 14 0.65 16.24 14.26
CA MET A 14 -0.18 15.11 13.92
C MET A 14 0.09 14.75 12.46
N PHE A 15 1.18 14.05 12.20
CA PHE A 15 1.27 13.20 11.04
C PHE A 15 0.41 11.98 11.33
N GLY A 16 -0.89 12.16 11.14
CA GLY A 16 -1.81 11.05 11.10
C GLY A 16 -1.41 10.17 9.93
N ALA A 17 -0.86 9.00 10.22
CA ALA A 17 -0.87 7.90 9.29
C ALA A 17 -2.34 7.65 8.96
N LEU A 18 -2.78 8.09 7.78
CA LEU A 18 -4.08 7.71 7.27
C LEU A 18 -4.02 6.20 7.03
N PRO A 19 -4.82 5.41 7.73
CA PRO A 19 -4.88 3.99 7.45
C PRO A 19 -5.40 3.83 6.02
N LEU A 20 -4.65 3.12 5.18
CA LEU A 20 -5.08 2.69 3.85
C LEU A 20 -6.35 1.81 3.92
N ALA A 21 -6.81 1.48 5.12
CA ALA A 21 -7.94 0.62 5.41
C ALA A 21 -9.27 1.34 5.63
N ALA A 22 -9.37 2.66 5.53
CA ALA A 22 -10.57 3.38 5.95
C ALA A 22 -11.65 3.56 4.86
N ALA A 23 -11.52 2.94 3.69
CA ALA A 23 -12.52 3.06 2.63
C ALA A 23 -13.35 1.78 2.38
N ALA A 24 -13.32 0.81 3.28
CA ALA A 24 -14.00 -0.47 3.06
C ALA A 24 -14.89 -0.88 4.24
N ALA A 25 -15.69 0.04 4.74
CA ALA A 25 -16.69 -0.27 5.78
C ALA A 25 -18.10 -0.51 5.21
N ASP A 26 -18.22 -0.85 3.94
CA ASP A 26 -19.49 -1.32 3.40
C ASP A 26 -19.41 -2.83 3.16
N SER A 27 -20.36 -3.53 3.75
CA SER A 27 -20.65 -4.96 3.77
C SER A 27 -19.87 -5.82 2.80
N PRO A 28 -19.32 -6.96 3.23
CA PRO A 28 -18.53 -7.82 2.38
C PRO A 28 -19.39 -8.35 1.22
N HIS A 29 -19.32 -7.68 0.07
CA HIS A 29 -19.91 -8.23 -1.14
C HIS A 29 -19.14 -9.50 -1.51
N PRO A 30 -19.83 -10.62 -1.80
CA PRO A 30 -19.14 -11.80 -2.24
C PRO A 30 -18.45 -11.53 -3.58
N LEU A 31 -17.17 -11.90 -3.67
CA LEU A 31 -16.45 -11.88 -4.93
C LEU A 31 -17.02 -12.95 -5.85
N THR A 32 -17.44 -12.53 -7.03
CA THR A 32 -17.85 -13.40 -8.14
C THR A 32 -16.79 -13.36 -9.23
N GLY A 33 -16.69 -14.42 -10.04
CA GLY A 33 -15.75 -14.44 -11.17
C GLY A 33 -16.01 -13.28 -12.12
N ALA A 34 -14.98 -12.47 -12.37
CA ALA A 34 -15.03 -11.31 -13.26
C ALA A 34 -13.67 -11.06 -13.90
N ILE A 35 -13.69 -10.35 -15.05
CA ILE A 35 -12.51 -9.79 -15.69
C ILE A 35 -12.66 -8.28 -15.64
N VAL A 36 -11.70 -7.61 -15.04
CA VAL A 36 -11.67 -6.15 -14.89
C VAL A 36 -10.41 -5.65 -15.58
N ASP A 37 -10.56 -4.81 -16.60
CA ASP A 37 -9.42 -4.14 -17.23
C ASP A 37 -9.00 -2.90 -16.42
N GLU A 38 -7.83 -2.37 -16.74
CA GLU A 38 -7.26 -1.22 -16.06
C GLU A 38 -8.17 0.03 -16.07
N LYS A 39 -8.94 0.22 -17.13
CA LYS A 39 -9.83 1.39 -17.28
C LYS A 39 -11.09 1.28 -16.42
N ALA A 40 -11.45 0.07 -16.04
CA ALA A 40 -12.62 -0.21 -15.20
C ALA A 40 -12.26 -0.28 -13.69
N ALA A 41 -10.97 -0.32 -13.35
CA ALA A 41 -10.54 -0.30 -11.97
C ALA A 41 -10.89 1.04 -11.28
N ALA A 42 -11.26 0.99 -10.02
CA ALA A 42 -11.50 2.21 -9.23
C ALA A 42 -10.16 2.91 -8.94
N ILE A 43 -10.01 4.15 -9.42
CA ILE A 43 -8.77 4.92 -9.30
C ILE A 43 -8.88 5.89 -8.12
N HIS A 44 -7.91 5.80 -7.20
CA HIS A 44 -7.75 6.68 -6.04
C HIS A 44 -6.42 7.42 -6.16
N PRO A 45 -6.41 8.74 -6.44
CA PRO A 45 -5.19 9.52 -6.55
C PRO A 45 -4.63 9.89 -5.16
N TYR A 46 -3.29 9.91 -5.05
CA TYR A 46 -2.53 10.29 -3.87
C TYR A 46 -1.33 11.19 -4.24
N PRO A 47 -0.74 11.92 -3.29
CA PRO A 47 0.48 12.69 -3.55
C PRO A 47 1.63 11.85 -4.13
N TRP A 48 1.78 10.61 -3.67
CA TRP A 48 2.82 9.68 -4.10
C TRP A 48 2.54 8.99 -5.45
N GLY A 49 1.29 9.09 -5.98
CA GLY A 49 0.89 8.43 -7.21
C GLY A 49 -0.59 8.09 -7.21
N GLU A 50 -0.93 6.85 -7.51
CA GLU A 50 -2.31 6.40 -7.51
C GLU A 50 -2.42 4.93 -7.09
N HIS A 51 -3.57 4.60 -6.49
CA HIS A 51 -3.99 3.24 -6.20
C HIS A 51 -5.16 2.89 -7.11
N ARG A 52 -5.10 1.74 -7.75
CA ARG A 52 -6.18 1.19 -8.59
C ARG A 52 -6.68 -0.09 -7.97
N LEU A 53 -7.93 -0.09 -7.54
CA LEU A 53 -8.60 -1.23 -6.93
C LEU A 53 -9.39 -1.99 -8.00
N TYR A 54 -9.07 -3.26 -8.18
CA TYR A 54 -9.74 -4.14 -9.13
C TYR A 54 -10.79 -5.01 -8.42
N PHE A 55 -10.42 -5.61 -7.30
CA PHE A 55 -11.28 -6.51 -6.55
C PHE A 55 -11.16 -6.25 -5.05
N GLN A 56 -12.29 -6.26 -4.37
CA GLN A 56 -12.37 -6.26 -2.92
C GLN A 56 -13.65 -6.95 -2.46
N GLY A 57 -13.54 -7.88 -1.52
CA GLY A 57 -14.72 -8.55 -0.99
C GLY A 57 -14.39 -9.87 -0.32
N THR A 58 -15.43 -10.68 -0.11
CA THR A 58 -15.31 -12.00 0.49
C THR A 58 -15.26 -13.08 -0.58
N THR A 59 -14.25 -13.92 -0.53
CA THR A 59 -14.12 -15.09 -1.42
C THR A 59 -15.16 -16.17 -1.10
N ALA A 60 -15.36 -17.11 -2.02
CA ALA A 60 -16.26 -18.25 -1.81
C ALA A 60 -15.89 -19.10 -0.56
N ASN A 61 -14.64 -19.04 -0.13
CA ASN A 61 -14.14 -19.72 1.07
C ASN A 61 -14.21 -18.87 2.34
N GLY A 62 -14.93 -17.74 2.31
CA GLY A 62 -15.16 -16.87 3.46
C GLY A 62 -13.97 -15.99 3.86
N ARG A 63 -12.94 -15.84 2.99
CA ARG A 63 -11.79 -15.00 3.26
C ARG A 63 -12.00 -13.61 2.69
N THR A 64 -11.63 -12.58 3.44
CA THR A 64 -11.54 -11.22 2.88
C THR A 64 -10.33 -11.14 1.97
N ALA A 65 -10.51 -10.63 0.77
CA ALA A 65 -9.45 -10.46 -0.21
C ALA A 65 -9.57 -9.13 -0.95
N SER A 66 -8.43 -8.61 -1.36
CA SER A 66 -8.33 -7.42 -2.22
C SER A 66 -7.19 -7.60 -3.21
N ALA A 67 -7.38 -7.10 -4.42
CA ALA A 67 -6.36 -7.09 -5.46
C ALA A 67 -6.39 -5.76 -6.22
N GLY A 68 -5.22 -5.22 -6.49
CA GLY A 68 -5.08 -3.91 -7.12
C GLY A 68 -3.69 -3.66 -7.67
N SER A 69 -3.46 -2.43 -8.06
CA SER A 69 -2.13 -1.94 -8.39
C SER A 69 -1.86 -0.58 -7.75
N VAL A 70 -0.60 -0.29 -7.50
CA VAL A 70 -0.11 1.03 -7.09
C VAL A 70 0.88 1.53 -8.13
N TRP A 71 0.73 2.80 -8.49
CA TRP A 71 1.56 3.52 -9.46
C TRP A 71 2.32 4.59 -8.70
N VAL A 72 3.59 4.33 -8.42
CA VAL A 72 4.41 5.11 -7.50
C VAL A 72 5.35 6.03 -8.28
N LYS A 73 5.27 7.34 -8.04
CA LYS A 73 6.14 8.34 -8.65
C LYS A 73 7.60 8.13 -8.24
N PRO A 74 8.58 8.56 -9.07
CA PRO A 74 10.00 8.51 -8.72
C PRO A 74 10.30 9.14 -7.35
N GLY A 75 11.10 8.45 -6.53
CA GLY A 75 11.51 8.88 -5.20
C GLY A 75 10.46 8.74 -4.10
N MET A 76 9.26 8.24 -4.43
CA MET A 76 8.15 8.13 -3.49
C MET A 76 7.93 6.71 -2.99
N GLU A 77 7.13 6.61 -1.95
CA GLU A 77 6.57 5.37 -1.39
C GLU A 77 5.08 5.57 -1.09
N PRO A 78 4.24 4.55 -1.23
CA PRO A 78 2.80 4.67 -0.94
C PRO A 78 2.52 5.03 0.51
N HIS A 79 3.32 4.49 1.41
CA HIS A 79 3.30 4.70 2.86
C HIS A 79 4.62 4.24 3.45
N PRO A 80 5.00 4.70 4.65
CA PRO A 80 6.13 4.14 5.38
C PRO A 80 6.00 2.63 5.58
N PRO A 81 7.10 1.89 5.74
CA PRO A 81 7.05 0.47 6.08
C PRO A 81 6.10 0.20 7.24
N HIS A 82 5.24 -0.79 7.10
CA HIS A 82 4.14 -1.06 8.02
C HIS A 82 3.88 -2.56 8.18
N LYS A 83 2.89 -2.89 9.02
CA LYS A 83 2.39 -4.24 9.27
C LYS A 83 0.88 -4.24 9.17
N HIS A 84 0.32 -5.31 8.63
CA HIS A 84 -1.11 -5.59 8.64
C HIS A 84 -1.36 -7.10 8.81
N PRO A 85 -2.56 -7.53 9.21
CA PRO A 85 -2.82 -8.94 9.49
C PRO A 85 -2.95 -9.82 8.25
N GLU A 86 -3.11 -9.25 7.06
CA GLU A 86 -3.25 -9.96 5.80
C GLU A 86 -1.93 -10.59 5.35
N ASP A 87 -2.01 -11.74 4.73
CA ASP A 87 -0.97 -12.24 3.85
C ASP A 87 -1.03 -11.48 2.53
N GLU A 88 0.12 -11.19 1.91
CA GLU A 88 0.18 -10.38 0.70
C GLU A 88 1.23 -10.87 -0.28
N PHE A 89 0.86 -10.90 -1.58
CA PHE A 89 1.80 -10.91 -2.69
C PHE A 89 1.88 -9.54 -3.35
N GLN A 90 3.09 -9.11 -3.66
CA GLN A 90 3.36 -7.91 -4.45
C GLN A 90 4.33 -8.25 -5.57
N VAL A 91 4.07 -7.77 -6.80
CA VAL A 91 4.96 -7.96 -7.95
C VAL A 91 5.18 -6.64 -8.67
N ILE A 92 6.46 -6.26 -8.89
CA ILE A 92 6.80 -5.12 -9.74
C ILE A 92 6.63 -5.56 -11.20
N VAL A 93 5.88 -4.79 -11.98
CA VAL A 93 5.68 -5.03 -13.42
C VAL A 93 6.35 -3.96 -14.28
N GLU A 94 6.54 -2.74 -13.75
CA GLU A 94 7.23 -1.64 -14.42
C GLU A 94 8.06 -0.83 -13.43
N GLY A 95 9.11 -0.18 -13.92
CA GLY A 95 10.00 0.64 -13.13
C GLY A 95 10.93 -0.17 -12.25
N THR A 96 11.68 0.52 -11.38
CA THR A 96 12.65 -0.09 -10.46
C THR A 96 12.58 0.57 -9.10
N GLY A 97 12.89 -0.18 -8.06
CA GLY A 97 12.83 0.33 -6.70
C GLY A 97 13.45 -0.62 -5.69
N GLU A 98 12.94 -0.55 -4.49
CA GLU A 98 13.31 -1.44 -3.39
C GLU A 98 12.06 -2.05 -2.79
N MET A 99 12.15 -3.34 -2.45
CA MET A 99 11.21 -4.04 -1.58
C MET A 99 11.86 -4.24 -0.21
N LEU A 100 11.15 -3.85 0.84
CA LEU A 100 11.61 -4.00 2.22
C LEU A 100 10.82 -5.10 2.91
N LEU A 101 11.54 -6.05 3.51
CA LEU A 101 10.98 -7.14 4.31
C LEU A 101 11.78 -7.29 5.60
N GLU A 102 11.12 -7.19 6.76
CA GLU A 102 11.72 -7.33 8.09
C GLU A 102 13.00 -6.49 8.27
N GLY A 103 12.95 -5.22 7.80
CA GLY A 103 14.04 -4.26 7.92
C GLY A 103 15.15 -4.41 6.86
N LYS A 104 15.07 -5.41 5.97
CA LYS A 104 16.02 -5.59 4.87
C LYS A 104 15.45 -5.04 3.57
N ALA A 105 16.05 -3.99 3.03
CA ALA A 105 15.74 -3.49 1.70
C ALA A 105 16.49 -4.32 0.64
N THR A 106 15.79 -4.67 -0.44
CA THR A 106 16.33 -5.43 -1.56
C THR A 106 15.98 -4.69 -2.85
N PRO A 107 16.97 -4.35 -3.69
CA PRO A 107 16.71 -3.79 -5.02
C PRO A 107 15.80 -4.70 -5.83
N ALA A 108 14.81 -4.12 -6.51
CA ALA A 108 13.78 -4.84 -7.21
C ALA A 108 13.37 -4.14 -8.50
N GLY A 109 12.96 -4.92 -9.49
CA GLY A 109 12.50 -4.47 -10.79
C GLY A 109 11.44 -5.41 -11.36
N PRO A 110 11.05 -5.23 -12.65
CA PRO A 110 10.02 -6.02 -13.28
C PRO A 110 10.24 -7.52 -13.13
N GLY A 111 9.19 -8.24 -12.69
CA GLY A 111 9.24 -9.67 -12.39
C GLY A 111 9.71 -10.03 -10.98
N THR A 112 10.17 -9.06 -10.18
CA THR A 112 10.46 -9.31 -8.75
C THR A 112 9.16 -9.40 -7.97
N MET A 113 9.01 -10.45 -7.18
CA MET A 113 7.84 -10.69 -6.33
C MET A 113 8.26 -10.79 -4.87
N MET A 114 7.47 -10.18 -3.99
CA MET A 114 7.57 -10.30 -2.54
C MET A 114 6.31 -11.00 -2.01
N TYR A 115 6.50 -11.93 -1.09
CA TYR A 115 5.44 -12.46 -0.24
C TYR A 115 5.68 -12.00 1.19
N THR A 116 4.64 -11.54 1.84
CA THR A 116 4.62 -11.24 3.27
C THR A 116 3.52 -12.03 3.95
N SER A 117 3.86 -12.71 5.03
CA SER A 117 2.84 -13.25 5.92
C SER A 117 2.32 -12.16 6.85
N GLY A 118 1.12 -12.35 7.35
CA GLY A 118 0.47 -11.38 8.24
C GLY A 118 1.38 -10.90 9.37
N ASN A 119 1.36 -9.60 9.64
CA ASN A 119 2.14 -8.90 10.67
C ASN A 119 3.66 -8.85 10.44
N GLN A 120 4.19 -9.19 9.27
CA GLN A 120 5.57 -8.89 8.91
C GLN A 120 5.74 -7.43 8.50
N LEU A 121 6.85 -6.81 8.92
CA LEU A 121 7.20 -5.45 8.51
C LEU A 121 7.59 -5.45 7.02
N HIS A 122 6.89 -4.68 6.21
CA HIS A 122 7.17 -4.60 4.79
C HIS A 122 6.86 -3.22 4.20
N GLY A 123 7.35 -2.99 2.98
CA GLY A 123 7.12 -1.76 2.24
C GLY A 123 7.78 -1.80 0.86
N VAL A 124 7.44 -0.82 0.04
CA VAL A 124 8.01 -0.63 -1.29
C VAL A 124 8.33 0.84 -1.51
N ARG A 125 9.41 1.12 -2.22
CA ARG A 125 9.84 2.47 -2.57
C ARG A 125 10.33 2.52 -4.00
N ASN A 126 9.88 3.50 -4.77
CA ASN A 126 10.42 3.77 -6.09
C ASN A 126 11.75 4.53 -5.95
N THR A 127 12.86 3.86 -6.21
CA THR A 127 14.20 4.46 -6.23
C THR A 127 14.69 4.75 -7.65
N GLY A 128 13.87 4.44 -8.67
CA GLY A 128 14.14 4.70 -10.06
C GLY A 128 13.78 6.13 -10.50
N THR A 129 13.87 6.37 -11.80
CA THR A 129 13.61 7.67 -12.44
C THR A 129 12.29 7.71 -13.22
N THR A 130 11.59 6.58 -13.32
CA THR A 130 10.30 6.43 -13.98
C THR A 130 9.25 5.96 -12.96
N PRO A 131 7.96 6.09 -13.24
CA PRO A 131 6.93 5.48 -12.39
C PRO A 131 7.19 3.98 -12.18
N MET A 132 6.93 3.50 -10.98
CA MET A 132 7.00 2.08 -10.64
C MET A 132 5.59 1.55 -10.45
N VAL A 133 5.26 0.45 -11.13
CA VAL A 133 3.96 -0.19 -11.08
C VAL A 133 4.08 -1.53 -10.37
N ILE A 134 3.27 -1.70 -9.34
CA ILE A 134 3.23 -2.90 -8.52
C ILE A 134 1.79 -3.40 -8.51
N TYR A 135 1.59 -4.68 -8.84
CA TYR A 135 0.34 -5.37 -8.57
C TYR A 135 0.43 -6.09 -7.23
N TYR A 136 -0.67 -6.08 -6.50
CA TYR A 136 -0.77 -6.77 -5.22
C TYR A 136 -2.03 -7.61 -5.13
N CYS A 137 -1.97 -8.62 -4.30
CA CYS A 137 -3.12 -9.37 -3.81
C CYS A 137 -2.88 -9.69 -2.34
N HIS A 138 -3.80 -9.28 -1.47
CA HIS A 138 -3.76 -9.62 -0.05
C HIS A 138 -5.07 -10.25 0.40
N TRP A 139 -4.99 -11.08 1.43
CA TRP A 139 -6.14 -11.76 2.00
C TRP A 139 -5.94 -12.03 3.48
N GLN A 140 -7.06 -12.16 4.18
CA GLN A 140 -7.10 -12.53 5.58
C GLN A 140 -7.92 -13.82 5.76
N ALA A 141 -7.43 -14.72 6.62
CA ALA A 141 -8.10 -15.97 6.94
C ALA A 141 -9.34 -15.75 7.81
#